data_5e0af47c43409c143a3a94f408a666e1
#
_entry.id   5e0af47c43409c143a3a94f408a666e1
#
_cell.length_a   1.000
_cell.length_b   1.000
_cell.length_c   1.000
_cell.angle_alpha   90.00
_cell.angle_beta   90.00
_cell.angle_gamma   90.00
#
_symmetry.space_group_name_H-M   'P 1'
#
loop_
_entity.id
_entity.type
_entity.pdbx_description
1 polymer ?
#
loop_
_entity_poly.entity_id
_entity_poly.type
_entity_poly.pdbx_seq_one_letter_code
_entity_poly.pdbx_strand_id
1 'polypeptide(L)'
;VRPQYAVVRKYRYSAFIQGGSDLPAMLRARGLDTVLITGTVTNVCCESSARDAMMLNFRTVMVSDGCAAITDAEHAASLIAFHLQFGDVLTVDECIAGFAPAMPKAAAA
;
A
#
# COMPACT_ATOMS: atom_id res chain seq x y z
N VAL A 1 15.30 10.87 7.24
CA VAL A 1 13.86 10.98 6.89
C VAL A 1 13.52 12.44 6.70
N ARG A 2 12.87 12.78 5.60
CA ARG A 2 12.47 14.16 5.34
C ARG A 2 11.36 14.58 6.32
N PRO A 3 11.31 15.86 6.76
CA PRO A 3 10.34 16.31 7.77
C PRO A 3 8.87 16.10 7.38
N GLN A 4 8.55 16.07 6.09
CA GLN A 4 7.18 15.86 5.61
C GLN A 4 6.70 14.42 5.72
N TYR A 5 7.60 13.48 6.01
CA TYR A 5 7.25 12.07 6.14
C TYR A 5 7.00 11.70 7.59
N ALA A 6 5.94 10.99 7.86
CA ALA A 6 5.69 10.44 9.17
C ALA A 6 6.48 9.14 9.36
N VAL A 7 7.07 8.97 10.53
CA VAL A 7 7.70 7.72 10.93
C VAL A 7 6.79 7.03 11.93
N VAL A 8 6.40 5.80 11.60
CA VAL A 8 5.49 5.02 12.43
C VAL A 8 6.21 3.75 12.90
N ARG A 9 6.28 3.53 14.19
CA ARG A 9 6.84 2.30 14.75
C ARG A 9 5.83 1.19 14.62
N LYS A 10 6.27 0.03 14.20
CA LYS A 10 5.44 -1.16 14.15
C LYS A 10 6.10 -2.33 14.88
N TYR A 11 5.28 -3.19 15.43
CA TYR A 11 5.71 -4.28 16.31
C TYR A 11 5.34 -5.66 15.76
N ARG A 12 4.73 -5.71 14.59
CA ARG A 12 4.33 -6.94 13.90
C ARG A 12 4.68 -6.82 12.42
N TYR A 13 4.61 -7.91 11.68
CA TYR A 13 4.80 -7.85 10.22
C TYR A 13 3.80 -6.90 9.57
N SER A 14 2.55 -6.99 9.95
CA SER A 14 1.54 -6.05 9.49
C SER A 14 1.56 -4.76 10.30
N ALA A 15 1.54 -3.63 9.59
CA ALA A 15 1.35 -2.32 10.21
C ALA A 15 -0.13 -2.01 10.50
N PHE A 16 -1.04 -2.83 10.02
CA PHE A 16 -2.49 -2.60 10.11
C PHE A 16 -3.22 -3.54 11.08
N ILE A 17 -2.57 -4.60 11.53
CA ILE A 17 -3.17 -5.47 12.54
C ILE A 17 -3.29 -4.74 13.87
N GLN A 18 -4.33 -5.05 14.64
CA GLN A 18 -4.51 -4.46 15.97
C GLN A 18 -3.25 -4.65 16.83
N GLY A 19 -2.77 -3.56 17.39
CA GLY A 19 -1.52 -3.55 18.18
C GLY A 19 -0.25 -3.57 17.33
N GLY A 20 -0.37 -3.56 16.00
CA GLY A 20 0.79 -3.55 15.09
C GLY A 20 1.46 -2.19 14.99
N SER A 21 0.66 -1.14 14.88
CA SER A 21 1.13 0.25 14.86
C SER A 21 -0.05 1.22 15.00
N ASP A 22 0.25 2.51 15.09
CA ASP A 22 -0.75 3.58 15.09
C ASP A 22 -1.15 4.02 13.67
N LEU A 23 -0.61 3.38 12.64
CA LEU A 23 -0.79 3.81 11.25
C LEU A 23 -2.26 3.90 10.82
N PRO A 24 -3.12 2.90 11.08
CA PRO A 24 -4.53 3.01 10.69
C PRO A 24 -5.22 4.25 11.26
N ALA A 25 -5.02 4.52 12.54
CA ALA A 25 -5.60 5.70 13.18
C ALA A 25 -5.06 7.01 12.60
N MET A 26 -3.78 7.07 12.29
CA MET A 26 -3.15 8.25 11.68
C MET A 26 -3.70 8.53 10.29
N LEU A 27 -3.89 7.49 9.48
CA LEU A 27 -4.46 7.61 8.13
C LEU A 27 -5.91 8.10 8.20
N ARG A 28 -6.71 7.53 9.08
CA ARG A 28 -8.10 7.94 9.26
C ARG A 28 -8.23 9.37 9.75
N ALA A 29 -7.38 9.78 10.69
CA ALA A 29 -7.36 11.15 11.20
C ALA A 29 -7.05 12.17 10.10
N ARG A 30 -6.32 11.77 9.06
CA ARG A 30 -6.02 12.60 7.89
C ARG A 30 -7.03 12.46 6.76
N GLY A 31 -8.08 11.68 6.93
CA GLY A 31 -9.07 11.42 5.89
C GLY A 31 -8.55 10.61 4.71
N LEU A 32 -7.50 9.83 4.90
CA LEU A 32 -6.89 9.01 3.86
C LEU A 32 -7.54 7.63 3.87
N ASP A 33 -7.98 7.17 2.70
CA ASP A 33 -8.66 5.90 2.51
C ASP A 33 -7.92 4.95 1.57
N THR A 34 -6.84 5.38 0.96
CA THR A 34 -6.07 4.62 -0.01
C THR A 34 -4.63 4.50 0.45
N VAL A 35 -4.06 3.30 0.32
CA VAL A 35 -2.68 3.03 0.68
C VAL A 35 -1.94 2.34 -0.46
N LEU A 36 -0.71 2.79 -0.69
CA LEU A 36 0.23 2.16 -1.60
C LEU A 36 1.30 1.47 -0.75
N ILE A 37 1.40 0.16 -0.89
CA ILE A 37 2.35 -0.63 -0.11
C ILE A 37 3.64 -0.83 -0.91
N THR A 38 4.74 -0.42 -0.32
CA THR A 38 6.09 -0.61 -0.87
C THR A 38 7.02 -1.11 0.23
N GLY A 39 8.16 -1.66 -0.16
CA GLY A 39 9.22 -2.06 0.75
C GLY A 39 9.54 -3.54 0.71
N THR A 40 9.94 -4.09 1.82
CA THR A 40 10.38 -5.48 1.98
C THR A 40 9.76 -6.10 3.23
N VAL A 41 9.49 -7.36 3.24
CA VAL A 41 9.59 -8.37 2.20
C VAL A 41 8.20 -8.52 1.58
N THR A 42 8.11 -8.66 0.25
CA THR A 42 6.83 -8.65 -0.47
C THR A 42 5.80 -9.58 0.13
N ASN A 43 6.17 -10.83 0.36
CA ASN A 43 5.26 -11.89 0.84
C ASN A 43 5.19 -12.00 2.37
N VAL A 44 5.79 -11.08 3.09
CA VAL A 44 5.77 -11.08 4.57
C VAL A 44 5.16 -9.76 5.06
N CYS A 45 5.98 -8.73 5.31
CA CYS A 45 5.50 -7.47 5.86
C CYS A 45 4.58 -6.71 4.90
N CYS A 46 4.92 -6.70 3.61
CA CYS A 46 4.13 -5.97 2.61
C CYS A 46 2.76 -6.62 2.42
N GLU A 47 2.73 -7.91 2.12
CA GLU A 47 1.47 -8.62 1.92
C GLU A 47 0.61 -8.65 3.19
N SER A 48 1.21 -8.91 4.36
CA SER A 48 0.47 -8.90 5.63
C SER A 48 -0.18 -7.54 5.88
N SER A 49 0.56 -6.46 5.69
CA SER A 49 0.03 -5.10 5.83
C SER A 49 -1.08 -4.82 4.81
N ALA A 50 -0.86 -5.21 3.56
CA ALA A 50 -1.82 -4.98 2.49
C ALA A 50 -3.14 -5.71 2.70
N ARG A 51 -3.09 -6.97 3.11
CA ARG A 51 -4.29 -7.77 3.40
C ARG A 51 -5.08 -7.16 4.56
N ASP A 52 -4.42 -6.81 5.65
CA ASP A 52 -5.09 -6.20 6.80
C ASP A 52 -5.65 -4.82 6.48
N ALA A 53 -4.93 -4.02 5.70
CA ALA A 53 -5.41 -2.71 5.25
C ALA A 53 -6.72 -2.85 4.45
N MET A 54 -6.77 -3.81 3.53
CA MET A 54 -7.98 -4.07 2.75
C MET A 54 -9.14 -4.49 3.67
N MET A 55 -8.88 -5.38 4.60
CA MET A 55 -9.91 -5.84 5.54
C MET A 55 -10.37 -4.75 6.52
N LEU A 56 -9.58 -3.69 6.70
CA LEU A 56 -9.95 -2.48 7.43
C LEU A 56 -10.60 -1.41 6.54
N ASN A 57 -10.96 -1.78 5.31
CA ASN A 57 -11.64 -0.92 4.33
C ASN A 57 -10.77 0.20 3.73
N PHE A 58 -9.47 0.03 3.72
CA PHE A 58 -8.60 0.86 2.87
C PHE A 58 -8.58 0.31 1.45
N ARG A 59 -8.59 1.20 0.47
CA ARG A 59 -8.26 0.84 -0.91
C ARG A 59 -6.75 0.58 -0.94
N THR A 60 -6.37 -0.62 -1.35
CA THR A 60 -4.99 -1.07 -1.19
C THR A 60 -4.38 -1.47 -2.50
N VAL A 61 -3.19 -0.94 -2.76
CA VAL A 61 -2.38 -1.26 -3.94
C VAL A 61 -1.03 -1.76 -3.47
N MET A 62 -0.61 -2.92 -3.96
CA MET A 62 0.79 -3.34 -3.84
C MET A 62 1.55 -2.85 -5.07
N VAL A 63 2.67 -2.17 -4.83
CA VAL A 63 3.48 -1.62 -5.91
C VAL A 63 4.50 -2.66 -6.34
N SER A 64 4.31 -3.24 -7.54
CA SER A 64 5.04 -4.44 -7.98
C SER A 64 6.54 -4.25 -8.07
N ASP A 65 7.00 -3.12 -8.58
CA ASP A 65 8.42 -2.76 -8.68
C ASP A 65 8.89 -1.88 -7.51
N GLY A 66 8.03 -1.65 -6.53
CA GLY A 66 8.34 -0.98 -5.28
C GLY A 66 8.46 -1.93 -4.08
N CYS A 67 8.25 -3.23 -4.29
CA CYS A 67 8.43 -4.27 -3.28
C CYS A 67 9.53 -5.24 -3.71
N ALA A 68 10.13 -5.92 -2.74
CA ALA A 68 11.12 -6.95 -3.00
C ALA A 68 10.95 -8.12 -2.04
N ALA A 69 11.13 -9.32 -2.57
CA ALA A 69 11.14 -10.56 -1.81
C ALA A 69 12.53 -11.21 -1.89
N ILE A 70 12.71 -12.33 -1.21
CA ILE A 70 13.98 -13.04 -1.23
C ILE A 70 14.20 -13.70 -2.59
N THR A 71 13.13 -14.20 -3.21
CA THR A 71 13.17 -14.79 -4.55
C THR A 71 12.10 -14.18 -5.44
N ASP A 72 12.33 -14.19 -6.76
CA ASP A 72 11.36 -13.73 -7.75
C ASP A 72 10.08 -14.57 -7.72
N ALA A 73 10.19 -15.86 -7.46
CA ALA A 73 9.04 -16.76 -7.38
C ALA A 73 8.12 -16.39 -6.20
N GLU A 74 8.68 -16.11 -5.04
CA GLU A 74 7.91 -15.67 -3.88
C GLU A 74 7.26 -14.32 -4.13
N HIS A 75 7.98 -13.40 -4.75
CA HIS A 75 7.46 -12.09 -5.13
C HIS A 75 6.25 -12.21 -6.07
N ALA A 76 6.41 -12.96 -7.15
CA ALA A 76 5.35 -13.16 -8.13
C ALA A 76 4.12 -13.86 -7.52
N ALA A 77 4.32 -14.90 -6.73
CA ALA A 77 3.22 -15.63 -6.08
C ALA A 77 2.42 -14.73 -5.13
N SER A 78 3.11 -13.90 -4.36
CA SER A 78 2.47 -12.95 -3.44
C SER A 78 1.61 -11.94 -4.20
N LEU A 79 2.15 -11.34 -5.26
CA LEU A 79 1.43 -10.34 -6.05
C LEU A 79 0.22 -10.94 -6.78
N ILE A 80 0.34 -12.15 -7.32
CA ILE A 80 -0.76 -12.85 -7.96
C ILE A 80 -1.89 -13.11 -6.95
N ALA A 81 -1.56 -13.67 -5.79
CA ALA A 81 -2.53 -13.98 -4.75
C ALA A 81 -3.24 -12.71 -4.27
N PHE A 82 -2.50 -11.65 -4.06
CA PHE A 82 -3.06 -10.37 -3.63
C PHE A 82 -4.00 -9.78 -4.68
N HIS A 83 -3.59 -9.78 -5.94
CA HIS A 83 -4.39 -9.23 -7.04
C HIS A 83 -5.72 -9.96 -7.23
N LEU A 84 -5.72 -11.27 -7.02
CA LEU A 84 -6.92 -12.09 -7.21
C LEU A 84 -7.99 -11.85 -6.14
N GLN A 85 -7.62 -11.47 -4.93
CA GLN A 85 -8.53 -11.49 -3.79
C GLN A 85 -8.60 -10.19 -2.96
N PHE A 86 -7.58 -9.36 -2.98
CA PHE A 86 -7.45 -8.31 -1.96
C PHE A 86 -7.40 -6.88 -2.50
N GLY A 87 -6.82 -6.65 -3.65
CA GLY A 87 -6.68 -5.30 -4.17
C GLY A 87 -5.92 -5.25 -5.48
N ASP A 88 -5.42 -4.07 -5.80
CA ASP A 88 -4.72 -3.84 -7.05
C ASP A 88 -3.22 -4.05 -6.90
N VAL A 89 -2.59 -4.42 -8.01
CA VAL A 89 -1.14 -4.48 -8.17
C VAL A 89 -0.78 -3.55 -9.32
N LEU A 90 -0.01 -2.51 -9.03
CA LEU A 90 0.38 -1.51 -10.02
C LEU A 90 1.90 -1.31 -9.96
N THR A 91 2.46 -0.87 -11.08
CA THR A 91 3.86 -0.38 -11.10
C THR A 91 3.94 1.02 -10.52
N VAL A 92 5.16 1.49 -10.21
CA VAL A 92 5.41 2.87 -9.78
C VAL A 92 4.89 3.84 -10.83
N ASP A 93 5.18 3.61 -12.10
CA ASP A 93 4.74 4.48 -13.20
C ASP A 93 3.22 4.53 -13.31
N GLU A 94 2.54 3.41 -13.16
CA GLU A 94 1.08 3.37 -13.13
C GLU A 94 0.50 4.13 -11.95
N CYS A 95 1.11 3.99 -10.77
CA CYS A 95 0.71 4.76 -9.59
C CYS A 95 0.87 6.26 -9.82
N ILE A 96 2.01 6.70 -10.35
CA ILE A 96 2.25 8.11 -10.64
C ILE A 96 1.22 8.64 -11.64
N ALA A 97 0.95 7.91 -12.69
CA ALA A 97 -0.04 8.31 -13.70
C ALA A 97 -1.45 8.39 -13.11
N GLY A 98 -1.82 7.42 -12.26
CA GLY A 98 -3.16 7.35 -11.65
C GLY A 98 -3.40 8.41 -10.57
N PHE A 99 -2.35 8.86 -9.89
CA PHE A 99 -2.43 9.86 -8.83
C PHE A 99 -1.91 11.24 -9.23
N ALA A 100 -1.51 11.42 -10.49
CA ALA A 100 -1.20 12.74 -11.00
C ALA A 100 -2.44 13.64 -10.84
N PRO A 101 -2.25 14.95 -10.53
CA PRO A 101 -3.37 15.87 -10.47
C PRO A 101 -4.17 15.76 -11.76
N ALA A 102 -5.47 15.52 -11.63
CA ALA A 102 -6.34 15.54 -12.79
C ALA A 102 -6.15 16.88 -13.49
N MET A 103 -5.91 16.84 -14.80
CA MET A 103 -6.01 18.08 -15.61
C MET A 103 -7.32 18.76 -15.22
N PRO A 104 -7.34 20.09 -14.95
CA PRO A 104 -8.58 20.78 -14.69
C PRO A 104 -9.53 20.39 -15.79
N LYS A 105 -10.64 19.74 -15.44
CA LYS A 105 -11.69 19.49 -16.42
C LYS A 105 -11.96 20.83 -17.08
N ALA A 106 -11.70 20.90 -18.37
CA ALA A 106 -12.19 22.01 -19.18
C ALA A 106 -13.60 22.26 -18.67
N ALA A 107 -13.82 23.48 -18.18
CA ALA A 107 -15.00 23.88 -17.43
C ALA A 107 -16.16 22.97 -17.77
N ALA A 108 -16.60 22.14 -16.82
CA ALA A 108 -17.62 21.15 -17.07
C ALA A 108 -18.75 21.81 -17.82
N ALA A 109 -18.70 21.64 -19.12
CA ALA A 109 -19.83 22.02 -19.92
C ALA A 109 -21.00 21.18 -19.46
#